data_55878c24a51a68e45503893f6da885f1
#
_entry.id   55878c24a51a68e45503893f6da885f1
#
_cell.length_a   1.000
_cell.length_b   1.000
_cell.length_c   1.000
_cell.angle_alpha   90.00
_cell.angle_beta   90.00
_cell.angle_gamma   90.00
#
_symmetry.space_group_name_H-M   'P 1'
#
loop_
_entity.id
_entity.type
_entity.pdbx_description
1 polymer ?
#
loop_
_entity_poly.entity_id
_entity_poly.type
_entity_poly.pdbx_seq_one_letter_code
_entity_poly.pdbx_strand_id
1 'polypeptide(L)'
;MKKIFYNNPADRKPSVMLYFIYSMFIFFLLTSSCKKDFDTINKDPNGFTTASDGSLFNGAISSLQPGWNEQLYVNVSVLYKETQLSALPEVRWNNYTLGTEEIWKNYYTTLPNFRELEKRFKLLDTTTAEVKNMMAMEKILLAYKTFKVTDLFGDIPFSEAGYGFQDVNMLHPKFDSQESIYKTLLNELKWASDTGNIHPAAKDKEPFFTFAKFDNLFFGDLAKWQKFANSLRLRYAMRMVNKEPILAGEIIKDIFDNKKTVFGMDGDGHLIPDVNESVTLYPYKLGYRNESHSWSFHESKQSRMGTNIWHLFSSNNNPDGSSIYDPRAYYFFETNEFDKWVPFPNDPATAPPDGGDPYKYPDRDLNYNILGVTGDTCRYSPVNYYLIRDMDYQPEILLTGAEMLFIRAEACQRGIGIAQDVGKAYDALRDGIQFSVEFWASVMNNSRLPTTGTLFSTNINVPANLGVFTIESNGGIYSGFNSGDNQAKLRIIYSQCMIDMFRQPQDAFALARRTGMTPHEGNASEVYRFPIPQSEVSYNQANWLNIYGSSGDNLAQKVWWMN
;
A
#
# COMPACT_ATOMS: atom_id res chain seq x y z
N MET A 1 75.24 51.48 64.55
CA MET A 1 74.93 50.10 64.18
C MET A 1 74.07 50.12 62.92
N LYS A 2 74.65 49.84 61.73
CA LYS A 2 73.89 49.76 60.45
C LYS A 2 73.59 48.30 60.19
N LYS A 3 72.30 47.95 60.03
CA LYS A 3 71.87 46.65 59.55
C LYS A 3 71.78 46.67 58.01
N ILE A 4 72.55 45.80 57.39
CA ILE A 4 72.54 45.56 55.97
C ILE A 4 71.41 44.56 55.69
N PHE A 5 70.43 44.91 54.81
CA PHE A 5 69.43 44.01 54.33
C PHE A 5 69.95 43.33 53.05
N TYR A 6 70.05 42.04 53.08
CA TYR A 6 70.24 41.18 51.89
C TYR A 6 68.93 41.00 51.16
N ASN A 7 68.86 41.43 49.90
CA ASN A 7 67.72 41.15 49.01
C ASN A 7 67.97 39.80 48.34
N ASN A 8 67.07 38.86 48.54
CA ASN A 8 67.09 37.55 47.91
C ASN A 8 66.40 37.65 46.56
N PRO A 9 66.99 37.23 45.40
CA PRO A 9 66.39 37.41 44.05
C PRO A 9 65.46 36.29 43.59
N ALA A 10 64.85 35.52 44.51
CA ALA A 10 64.16 34.27 44.14
C ALA A 10 62.61 34.31 44.01
N ASP A 11 61.96 35.48 44.06
CA ASP A 11 60.51 35.59 43.98
C ASP A 11 60.02 36.49 42.82
N ARG A 12 60.41 36.16 41.60
CA ARG A 12 59.69 36.68 40.44
C ARG A 12 58.60 35.70 40.05
N LYS A 13 57.32 35.93 40.46
CA LYS A 13 56.16 35.25 39.92
C LYS A 13 56.11 35.51 38.41
N PRO A 14 55.92 34.47 37.58
CA PRO A 14 55.82 34.65 36.14
C PRO A 14 54.66 35.60 35.84
N SER A 15 54.88 36.54 34.92
CA SER A 15 53.87 37.54 34.59
C SER A 15 52.58 36.84 33.99
N VAL A 16 51.42 37.39 34.30
CA VAL A 16 50.09 36.91 33.75
C VAL A 16 50.14 36.76 32.23
N MET A 17 50.95 37.55 31.57
CA MET A 17 51.22 37.50 30.13
C MET A 17 51.85 36.17 29.69
N LEU A 18 52.71 35.57 30.51
CA LEU A 18 53.34 34.27 30.20
C LEU A 18 52.32 33.12 30.28
N TYR A 19 51.43 33.19 31.25
CA TYR A 19 50.29 32.19 31.31
C TYR A 19 49.34 32.36 30.17
N PHE A 20 49.08 33.60 29.71
CA PHE A 20 48.21 33.83 28.55
C PHE A 20 48.84 33.30 27.24
N ILE A 21 50.16 33.49 27.08
CA ILE A 21 50.88 32.95 25.92
C ILE A 21 50.94 31.42 25.97
N TYR A 22 51.12 30.81 27.12
CA TYR A 22 51.08 29.34 27.28
C TYR A 22 49.66 28.78 27.03
N SER A 23 48.63 29.44 27.53
CA SER A 23 47.24 29.06 27.28
C SER A 23 46.87 29.17 25.80
N MET A 24 47.31 30.22 25.12
CA MET A 24 47.09 30.41 23.69
C MET A 24 47.86 29.39 22.84
N PHE A 25 49.08 29.01 23.29
CA PHE A 25 49.86 27.97 22.60
C PHE A 25 49.27 26.56 22.79
N ILE A 26 48.75 26.25 23.97
CA ILE A 26 48.02 25.01 24.25
C ILE A 26 46.71 24.97 23.45
N PHE A 27 45.97 26.09 23.34
CA PHE A 27 44.75 26.17 22.53
C PHE A 27 45.04 25.97 21.03
N PHE A 28 46.16 26.51 20.53
CA PHE A 28 46.58 26.28 19.14
C PHE A 28 47.04 24.85 18.87
N LEU A 29 47.60 24.14 19.83
CA LEU A 29 47.96 22.74 19.73
C LEU A 29 46.73 21.82 19.76
N LEU A 30 45.65 22.23 20.44
CA LEU A 30 44.39 21.50 20.51
C LEU A 30 43.52 21.66 19.24
N THR A 31 43.75 22.71 18.44
CA THR A 31 43.03 22.94 17.17
C THR A 31 43.70 22.31 15.95
N SER A 32 44.90 21.78 16.08
CA SER A 32 45.54 21.00 15.04
C SER A 32 44.96 19.58 15.05
N SER A 33 43.66 19.46 14.69
CA SER A 33 43.03 18.17 14.36
C SER A 33 43.78 17.58 13.18
N CYS A 34 44.47 16.46 13.41
CA CYS A 34 45.07 15.67 12.33
C CYS A 34 44.00 15.23 11.36
N LYS A 35 43.82 15.94 10.24
CA LYS A 35 43.04 15.49 9.09
C LYS A 35 43.75 14.38 8.31
N LYS A 36 44.99 14.08 8.66
CA LYS A 36 45.77 13.04 8.01
C LYS A 36 45.17 11.70 8.36
N ASP A 37 44.71 10.98 7.36
CA ASP A 37 44.09 9.62 7.43
C ASP A 37 42.68 9.56 8.00
N PHE A 38 41.98 10.72 8.24
CA PHE A 38 40.58 10.71 8.69
C PHE A 38 39.67 9.93 7.72
N ASP A 39 39.86 10.09 6.42
CA ASP A 39 39.12 9.38 5.37
C ASP A 39 39.46 7.89 5.31
N THR A 40 40.63 7.48 5.81
CA THR A 40 41.08 6.09 5.83
C THR A 40 40.65 5.40 7.12
N ILE A 41 40.68 6.11 8.25
CA ILE A 41 40.30 5.60 9.58
C ILE A 41 38.77 5.48 9.69
N ASN A 42 38.02 6.36 9.04
CA ASN A 42 36.54 6.32 9.01
C ASN A 42 35.97 5.44 7.90
N LYS A 43 36.78 4.85 7.05
CA LYS A 43 36.32 3.76 6.17
C LYS A 43 36.26 2.49 6.99
N ASP A 44 35.05 2.02 7.26
CA ASP A 44 34.87 0.66 7.76
C ASP A 44 35.51 -0.30 6.73
N PRO A 45 36.60 -1.02 7.07
CA PRO A 45 37.25 -1.92 6.13
C PRO A 45 36.35 -3.09 5.69
N ASN A 46 35.25 -3.33 6.42
CA ASN A 46 34.21 -4.30 6.11
C ASN A 46 32.91 -3.63 5.63
N GLY A 47 32.86 -2.29 5.61
CA GLY A 47 31.71 -1.53 5.14
C GLY A 47 31.64 -1.51 3.61
N PHE A 48 30.51 -1.87 3.05
CA PHE A 48 30.22 -1.64 1.62
C PHE A 48 30.22 -0.14 1.37
N THR A 49 31.18 0.37 0.64
CA THR A 49 31.29 1.80 0.30
C THR A 49 30.18 2.25 -0.68
N THR A 50 29.53 1.30 -1.35
CA THR A 50 28.40 1.54 -2.26
C THR A 50 27.45 0.36 -2.23
N ALA A 51 26.14 0.60 -2.08
CA ALA A 51 25.14 -0.44 -2.23
C ALA A 51 25.14 -0.98 -3.68
N SER A 52 24.94 -2.29 -3.85
CA SER A 52 24.77 -2.88 -5.17
C SER A 52 23.43 -2.46 -5.80
N ASP A 53 23.31 -2.56 -7.12
CA ASP A 53 22.05 -2.26 -7.82
C ASP A 53 20.90 -3.15 -7.32
N GLY A 54 21.18 -4.44 -7.12
CA GLY A 54 20.22 -5.37 -6.53
C GLY A 54 19.80 -4.96 -5.12
N SER A 55 20.73 -4.47 -4.27
CA SER A 55 20.40 -4.02 -2.92
C SER A 55 19.51 -2.77 -2.92
N LEU A 56 19.76 -1.82 -3.82
CA LEU A 56 18.89 -0.64 -3.99
C LEU A 56 17.49 -1.05 -4.43
N PHE A 57 17.40 -1.97 -5.38
CA PHE A 57 16.13 -2.50 -5.86
C PHE A 57 15.36 -3.27 -4.79
N ASN A 58 16.03 -4.14 -4.03
CA ASN A 58 15.41 -4.86 -2.92
C ASN A 58 14.94 -3.92 -1.80
N GLY A 59 15.69 -2.86 -1.54
CA GLY A 59 15.26 -1.80 -0.61
C GLY A 59 13.94 -1.15 -1.05
N ALA A 60 13.76 -0.95 -2.36
CA ALA A 60 12.50 -0.46 -2.91
C ALA A 60 11.35 -1.48 -2.77
N ILE A 61 11.60 -2.79 -2.99
CA ILE A 61 10.60 -3.84 -2.73
C ILE A 61 10.23 -3.87 -1.25
N SER A 62 11.18 -3.83 -0.34
CA SER A 62 10.94 -3.86 1.10
C SER A 62 10.10 -2.67 1.58
N SER A 63 10.23 -1.52 0.92
CA SER A 63 9.45 -0.33 1.22
C SER A 63 7.99 -0.37 0.72
N LEU A 64 7.55 -1.47 0.09
CA LEU A 64 6.14 -1.70 -0.25
C LEU A 64 5.29 -2.06 0.96
N GLN A 65 5.92 -2.53 2.03
CA GLN A 65 5.23 -2.82 3.29
C GLN A 65 4.86 -1.50 3.97
N PRO A 66 3.57 -1.30 4.32
CA PRO A 66 3.13 -0.13 5.08
C PRO A 66 3.76 -0.11 6.48
N GLY A 67 4.12 1.09 6.95
CA GLY A 67 4.58 1.30 8.29
C GLY A 67 3.45 1.30 9.33
N TRP A 68 3.82 1.42 10.60
CA TRP A 68 2.88 1.39 11.72
C TRP A 68 1.86 2.54 11.67
N ASN A 69 2.34 3.77 11.49
CA ASN A 69 1.45 4.94 11.49
C ASN A 69 0.57 4.97 10.24
N GLU A 70 1.08 4.53 9.07
CA GLU A 70 0.28 4.36 7.87
C GLU A 70 -0.87 3.39 8.12
N GLN A 71 -0.58 2.22 8.68
CA GLN A 71 -1.61 1.21 8.93
C GLN A 71 -2.64 1.67 9.97
N LEU A 72 -2.20 2.22 11.10
CA LEU A 72 -3.10 2.60 12.18
C LEU A 72 -3.91 3.86 11.83
N TYR A 73 -3.24 4.94 11.45
CA TYR A 73 -3.87 6.26 11.34
C TYR A 73 -4.47 6.56 9.97
N VAL A 74 -3.95 5.95 8.90
CA VAL A 74 -4.52 6.13 7.55
C VAL A 74 -5.40 4.95 7.18
N ASN A 75 -4.84 3.74 7.11
CA ASN A 75 -5.59 2.60 6.58
C ASN A 75 -6.76 2.21 7.51
N VAL A 76 -6.49 1.90 8.79
CA VAL A 76 -7.54 1.42 9.71
C VAL A 76 -8.47 2.56 10.15
N SER A 77 -7.93 3.71 10.57
CA SER A 77 -8.75 4.75 11.19
C SER A 77 -9.51 5.63 10.19
N VAL A 78 -9.02 5.75 8.94
CA VAL A 78 -9.68 6.57 7.91
C VAL A 78 -10.20 5.72 6.77
N LEU A 79 -9.32 5.01 6.03
CA LEU A 79 -9.71 4.43 4.76
C LEU A 79 -10.71 3.28 4.90
N TYR A 80 -10.56 2.40 5.89
CA TYR A 80 -11.56 1.35 6.13
C TYR A 80 -12.93 1.91 6.49
N LYS A 81 -12.96 3.02 7.24
CA LYS A 81 -14.21 3.73 7.56
C LYS A 81 -14.80 4.40 6.33
N GLU A 82 -14.01 5.16 5.58
CA GLU A 82 -14.48 5.89 4.39
C GLU A 82 -14.95 4.95 3.27
N THR A 83 -14.37 3.78 3.16
CA THR A 83 -14.78 2.73 2.21
C THR A 83 -15.88 1.83 2.75
N GLN A 84 -16.15 1.90 4.05
CA GLN A 84 -17.08 1.03 4.77
C GLN A 84 -16.76 -0.47 4.64
N LEU A 85 -15.50 -0.79 4.36
CA LEU A 85 -14.97 -2.16 4.46
C LEU A 85 -14.99 -2.65 5.91
N SER A 86 -14.86 -1.75 6.88
CA SER A 86 -15.19 -2.00 8.28
C SER A 86 -15.80 -0.74 8.90
N ALA A 87 -16.53 -0.92 9.98
CA ALA A 87 -17.03 0.18 10.80
C ALA A 87 -16.15 0.39 12.02
N LEU A 88 -16.06 1.63 12.48
CA LEU A 88 -15.35 2.02 13.70
C LEU A 88 -16.34 2.61 14.70
N PRO A 89 -16.69 1.89 15.79
CA PRO A 89 -17.61 2.39 16.82
C PRO A 89 -17.13 3.66 17.50
N GLU A 90 -15.83 3.81 17.66
CA GLU A 90 -15.21 4.98 18.28
C GLU A 90 -13.93 5.35 17.53
N VAL A 91 -13.78 6.61 17.16
CA VAL A 91 -12.54 7.10 16.54
C VAL A 91 -11.58 7.53 17.65
N ARG A 92 -10.85 6.58 18.23
CA ARG A 92 -9.83 6.87 19.27
C ARG A 92 -8.64 7.63 18.72
N TRP A 93 -8.32 7.44 17.44
CA TRP A 93 -7.08 7.92 16.82
C TRP A 93 -7.40 8.72 15.57
N ASN A 94 -7.75 10.00 15.73
CA ASN A 94 -8.01 10.90 14.61
C ASN A 94 -6.76 11.68 14.20
N ASN A 95 -5.59 11.03 14.21
CA ASN A 95 -4.33 11.68 13.86
C ASN A 95 -3.75 11.12 12.56
N TYR A 96 -4.51 11.25 11.46
CA TYR A 96 -4.04 10.84 10.14
C TYR A 96 -2.72 11.51 9.73
N THR A 97 -2.35 12.64 10.33
CA THR A 97 -1.12 13.36 10.00
C THR A 97 0.13 12.53 10.28
N LEU A 98 0.15 11.71 11.33
CA LEU A 98 1.28 10.79 11.59
C LEU A 98 1.42 9.73 10.49
N GLY A 99 0.30 9.20 10.01
CA GLY A 99 0.31 8.20 8.94
C GLY A 99 0.68 8.80 7.58
N THR A 100 0.19 9.99 7.27
CA THR A 100 0.54 10.69 6.03
C THR A 100 1.99 11.12 5.99
N GLU A 101 2.57 11.56 7.13
CA GLU A 101 4.02 11.81 7.28
C GLU A 101 4.84 10.53 7.01
N GLU A 102 4.40 9.38 7.51
CA GLU A 102 5.10 8.12 7.29
C GLU A 102 5.05 7.67 5.82
N ILE A 103 3.87 7.76 5.17
CA ILE A 103 3.71 7.48 3.72
C ILE A 103 4.65 8.35 2.90
N TRP A 104 4.64 9.65 3.18
CA TRP A 104 5.49 10.63 2.51
C TRP A 104 6.97 10.32 2.69
N LYS A 105 7.38 10.14 3.93
CA LYS A 105 8.76 9.78 4.27
C LYS A 105 9.18 8.47 3.60
N ASN A 106 8.37 7.43 3.66
CA ASN A 106 8.67 6.14 3.02
C ASN A 106 8.93 6.32 1.51
N TYR A 107 8.09 7.10 0.83
CA TYR A 107 8.25 7.36 -0.59
C TYR A 107 9.53 8.15 -0.89
N TYR A 108 9.73 9.31 -0.25
CA TYR A 108 10.85 10.19 -0.56
C TYR A 108 12.20 9.70 -0.03
N THR A 109 12.24 8.78 0.92
CA THR A 109 13.48 8.07 1.30
C THR A 109 13.81 6.91 0.36
N THR A 110 12.81 6.36 -0.34
CA THR A 110 12.99 5.29 -1.33
C THR A 110 13.28 5.84 -2.73
N LEU A 111 12.71 6.97 -3.11
CA LEU A 111 12.85 7.56 -4.44
C LEU A 111 14.32 7.75 -4.89
N PRO A 112 15.27 8.18 -4.02
CA PRO A 112 16.68 8.22 -4.37
C PRO A 112 17.28 6.90 -4.83
N ASN A 113 16.79 5.75 -4.35
CA ASN A 113 17.25 4.44 -4.82
C ASN A 113 16.92 4.25 -6.31
N PHE A 114 15.73 4.61 -6.73
CA PHE A 114 15.33 4.56 -8.14
C PHE A 114 16.17 5.53 -8.99
N ARG A 115 16.40 6.77 -8.51
CA ARG A 115 17.21 7.76 -9.23
C ARG A 115 18.67 7.34 -9.37
N GLU A 116 19.20 6.64 -8.36
CA GLU A 116 20.55 6.08 -8.45
C GLU A 116 20.59 4.89 -9.42
N LEU A 117 19.58 4.01 -9.43
CA LEU A 117 19.44 2.93 -10.40
C LEU A 117 19.34 3.47 -11.82
N GLU A 118 18.47 4.45 -12.09
CA GLU A 118 18.36 5.11 -13.39
C GLU A 118 19.71 5.67 -13.89
N LYS A 119 20.46 6.31 -12.99
CA LYS A 119 21.80 6.84 -13.29
C LYS A 119 22.78 5.73 -13.64
N ARG A 120 22.83 4.67 -12.83
CA ARG A 120 23.76 3.54 -13.03
C ARG A 120 23.45 2.77 -14.31
N PHE A 121 22.17 2.51 -14.59
CA PHE A 121 21.77 1.80 -15.82
C PHE A 121 22.12 2.59 -17.08
N LYS A 122 22.07 3.94 -17.03
CA LYS A 122 22.53 4.79 -18.14
C LYS A 122 24.05 4.71 -18.43
N LEU A 123 24.84 4.19 -17.49
CA LEU A 123 26.28 3.94 -17.66
C LEU A 123 26.55 2.57 -18.33
N LEU A 124 25.54 1.70 -18.40
CA LEU A 124 25.60 0.41 -19.07
C LEU A 124 25.13 0.54 -20.53
N ASP A 125 25.33 -0.51 -21.32
CA ASP A 125 24.76 -0.57 -22.67
C ASP A 125 23.25 -0.82 -22.60
N THR A 126 22.46 0.24 -22.65
CA THR A 126 21.00 0.23 -22.57
C THR A 126 20.31 -0.41 -23.78
N THR A 127 21.06 -0.85 -24.78
CA THR A 127 20.50 -1.58 -25.93
C THR A 127 20.42 -3.09 -25.69
N THR A 128 21.16 -3.58 -24.72
CA THR A 128 21.18 -5.02 -24.37
C THR A 128 19.89 -5.46 -23.66
N ALA A 129 19.52 -6.71 -23.88
CA ALA A 129 18.33 -7.31 -23.29
C ALA A 129 18.38 -7.34 -21.75
N GLU A 130 19.57 -7.60 -21.21
CA GLU A 130 19.84 -7.71 -19.77
C GLU A 130 19.61 -6.37 -19.07
N VAL A 131 20.14 -5.29 -19.61
CA VAL A 131 19.97 -3.95 -19.03
C VAL A 131 18.53 -3.47 -19.19
N LYS A 132 17.89 -3.74 -20.33
CA LYS A 132 16.46 -3.43 -20.51
C LYS A 132 15.57 -4.14 -19.49
N ASN A 133 15.85 -5.40 -19.17
CA ASN A 133 15.12 -6.12 -18.12
C ASN A 133 15.23 -5.42 -16.75
N MET A 134 16.44 -4.98 -16.36
CA MET A 134 16.65 -4.24 -15.11
C MET A 134 15.88 -2.92 -15.10
N MET A 135 15.96 -2.17 -16.19
CA MET A 135 15.22 -0.90 -16.37
C MET A 135 13.71 -1.12 -16.34
N ALA A 136 13.20 -2.20 -16.96
CA ALA A 136 11.77 -2.51 -16.94
C ALA A 136 11.28 -2.78 -15.52
N MET A 137 11.97 -3.60 -14.74
CA MET A 137 11.62 -3.90 -13.36
C MET A 137 11.65 -2.64 -12.48
N GLU A 138 12.68 -1.81 -12.64
CA GLU A 138 12.79 -0.53 -11.92
C GLU A 138 11.60 0.40 -12.22
N LYS A 139 11.28 0.63 -13.50
CA LYS A 139 10.18 1.49 -13.93
C LYS A 139 8.81 1.00 -13.43
N ILE A 140 8.58 -0.31 -13.43
CA ILE A 140 7.31 -0.89 -12.95
C ILE A 140 7.15 -0.63 -11.45
N LEU A 141 8.21 -0.85 -10.68
CA LEU A 141 8.16 -0.67 -9.23
C LEU A 141 8.04 0.82 -8.84
N LEU A 142 8.79 1.70 -9.51
CA LEU A 142 8.67 3.15 -9.35
C LEU A 142 7.25 3.63 -9.67
N ALA A 143 6.68 3.17 -10.78
CA ALA A 143 5.32 3.53 -11.17
C ALA A 143 4.31 3.11 -10.11
N TYR A 144 4.36 1.87 -9.62
CA TYR A 144 3.48 1.39 -8.57
C TYR A 144 3.52 2.28 -7.32
N LYS A 145 4.72 2.56 -6.81
CA LYS A 145 4.88 3.39 -5.61
C LYS A 145 4.39 4.83 -5.83
N THR A 146 4.72 5.43 -6.96
CA THR A 146 4.35 6.81 -7.25
C THR A 146 2.84 6.97 -7.40
N PHE A 147 2.16 6.04 -8.10
CA PHE A 147 0.70 6.05 -8.18
C PHE A 147 0.02 5.99 -6.82
N LYS A 148 0.49 5.11 -5.92
CA LYS A 148 -0.07 5.00 -4.55
C LYS A 148 -0.01 6.33 -3.81
N VAL A 149 1.09 7.07 -3.93
CA VAL A 149 1.28 8.35 -3.24
C VAL A 149 0.46 9.46 -3.91
N THR A 150 0.54 9.61 -5.23
CA THR A 150 -0.21 10.67 -5.92
C THR A 150 -1.73 10.48 -5.81
N ASP A 151 -2.23 9.23 -5.70
CA ASP A 151 -3.66 8.95 -5.49
C ASP A 151 -4.16 9.40 -4.12
N LEU A 152 -3.27 9.49 -3.12
CA LEU A 152 -3.62 9.98 -1.79
C LEU A 152 -3.45 11.50 -1.66
N PHE A 153 -2.47 12.10 -2.33
CA PHE A 153 -2.08 13.49 -2.13
C PHE A 153 -2.37 14.42 -3.32
N GLY A 154 -2.64 13.90 -4.52
CA GLY A 154 -2.78 14.70 -5.74
C GLY A 154 -1.42 15.08 -6.34
N ASP A 155 -1.20 16.37 -6.57
CA ASP A 155 0.07 16.89 -7.09
C ASP A 155 1.18 16.69 -6.07
N ILE A 156 2.32 16.12 -6.51
CA ILE A 156 3.47 15.82 -5.65
C ILE A 156 4.79 16.14 -6.35
N PRO A 157 5.88 16.41 -5.65
CA PRO A 157 7.21 16.46 -6.25
C PRO A 157 7.61 15.10 -6.84
N PHE A 158 7.90 15.04 -8.14
CA PHE A 158 8.25 13.78 -8.80
C PHE A 158 9.43 13.92 -9.76
N SER A 159 9.33 14.77 -10.78
CA SER A 159 10.33 14.86 -11.87
C SER A 159 11.70 15.33 -11.40
N GLU A 160 11.75 16.25 -10.44
CA GLU A 160 12.97 16.78 -9.82
C GLU A 160 13.33 16.09 -8.51
N ALA A 161 12.38 15.36 -7.91
CA ALA A 161 12.55 14.76 -6.59
C ALA A 161 13.47 13.53 -6.61
N GLY A 162 14.20 13.34 -5.50
CA GLY A 162 15.11 12.23 -5.31
C GLY A 162 16.51 12.42 -5.93
N TYR A 163 16.78 13.54 -6.59
CA TYR A 163 18.10 13.86 -7.19
C TYR A 163 18.99 14.74 -6.31
N GLY A 164 18.54 15.18 -5.13
CA GLY A 164 19.31 16.09 -4.26
C GLY A 164 20.72 15.60 -3.89
N PHE A 165 20.96 14.28 -3.92
CA PHE A 165 22.30 13.71 -3.73
C PHE A 165 23.22 13.87 -4.96
N GLN A 166 22.67 14.16 -6.14
CA GLN A 166 23.41 14.42 -7.37
C GLN A 166 23.57 15.93 -7.63
N ASP A 167 22.52 16.71 -7.33
CA ASP A 167 22.47 18.16 -7.52
C ASP A 167 21.74 18.83 -6.36
N VAL A 168 22.44 19.67 -5.61
CA VAL A 168 21.88 20.43 -4.48
C VAL A 168 20.75 21.38 -4.86
N ASN A 169 20.67 21.79 -6.13
CA ASN A 169 19.55 22.60 -6.62
C ASN A 169 18.22 21.83 -6.66
N MET A 170 18.29 20.49 -6.63
CA MET A 170 17.12 19.61 -6.58
C MET A 170 16.65 19.28 -5.15
N LEU A 171 17.17 19.95 -4.13
CA LEU A 171 16.75 19.77 -2.74
C LEU A 171 15.33 20.30 -2.48
N HIS A 172 14.90 21.32 -3.23
CA HIS A 172 13.53 21.88 -3.16
C HIS A 172 12.81 21.65 -4.50
N PRO A 173 12.39 20.39 -4.78
CA PRO A 173 11.81 20.04 -6.08
C PRO A 173 10.43 20.70 -6.28
N LYS A 174 10.11 21.01 -7.53
CA LYS A 174 8.77 21.48 -7.90
C LYS A 174 7.75 20.36 -7.76
N PHE A 175 6.51 20.75 -7.50
CA PHE A 175 5.38 19.84 -7.58
C PHE A 175 5.01 19.63 -9.06
N ASP A 176 4.86 18.38 -9.45
CA ASP A 176 4.30 17.98 -10.72
C ASP A 176 2.79 17.77 -10.59
N SER A 177 2.04 18.13 -11.60
CA SER A 177 0.61 17.84 -11.62
C SER A 177 0.36 16.33 -11.67
N GLN A 178 -0.66 15.86 -10.96
CA GLN A 178 -1.04 14.44 -10.98
C GLN A 178 -1.29 13.95 -12.42
N GLU A 179 -1.85 14.80 -13.28
CA GLU A 179 -2.04 14.50 -14.69
C GLU A 179 -0.73 14.17 -15.39
N SER A 180 0.30 15.00 -15.22
CA SER A 180 1.61 14.78 -15.85
C SER A 180 2.29 13.53 -15.32
N ILE A 181 2.17 13.27 -14.01
CA ILE A 181 2.68 12.06 -13.36
C ILE A 181 2.01 10.82 -13.97
N TYR A 182 0.68 10.81 -14.06
CA TYR A 182 -0.08 9.69 -14.64
C TYR A 182 0.33 9.38 -16.06
N LYS A 183 0.40 10.41 -16.92
CA LYS A 183 0.80 10.25 -18.33
C LYS A 183 2.23 9.74 -18.47
N THR A 184 3.15 10.25 -17.65
CA THR A 184 4.55 9.80 -17.63
C THR A 184 4.64 8.34 -17.22
N LEU A 185 4.03 7.97 -16.10
CA LEU A 185 4.11 6.60 -15.56
C LEU A 185 3.42 5.57 -16.47
N LEU A 186 2.29 5.91 -17.08
CA LEU A 186 1.62 5.02 -18.04
C LEU A 186 2.48 4.80 -19.30
N ASN A 187 3.23 5.80 -19.77
CA ASN A 187 4.19 5.65 -20.85
C ASN A 187 5.39 4.77 -20.43
N GLU A 188 5.91 4.95 -19.22
CA GLU A 188 6.98 4.11 -18.69
C GLU A 188 6.53 2.65 -18.54
N LEU A 189 5.33 2.41 -18.04
CA LEU A 189 4.74 1.06 -17.96
C LEU A 189 4.49 0.45 -19.35
N LYS A 190 4.09 1.25 -20.36
CA LYS A 190 3.95 0.79 -21.74
C LYS A 190 5.29 0.31 -22.27
N TRP A 191 6.35 1.12 -22.09
CA TRP A 191 7.70 0.75 -22.46
C TRP A 191 8.17 -0.53 -21.74
N ALA A 192 7.96 -0.61 -20.42
CA ALA A 192 8.38 -1.73 -19.59
C ALA A 192 7.63 -3.03 -19.89
N SER A 193 6.41 -2.96 -20.42
CA SER A 193 5.61 -4.15 -20.80
C SER A 193 5.83 -4.60 -22.25
N ASP A 194 6.56 -3.82 -23.05
CA ASP A 194 6.80 -4.14 -24.46
C ASP A 194 7.76 -5.33 -24.60
N THR A 195 7.42 -6.28 -25.48
CA THR A 195 8.25 -7.46 -25.76
C THR A 195 9.61 -7.11 -26.38
N GLY A 196 9.77 -5.90 -26.92
CA GLY A 196 11.07 -5.37 -27.37
C GLY A 196 11.96 -4.85 -26.22
N ASN A 197 11.45 -4.78 -24.98
CA ASN A 197 12.16 -4.23 -23.83
C ASN A 197 12.21 -5.16 -22.61
N ILE A 198 11.35 -6.19 -22.57
CA ILE A 198 11.41 -7.25 -21.58
C ILE A 198 11.70 -8.59 -22.27
N HIS A 199 12.80 -9.25 -21.87
CA HIS A 199 13.37 -10.36 -22.60
C HIS A 199 13.61 -11.57 -21.69
N PRO A 200 12.63 -12.48 -21.49
CA PRO A 200 12.78 -13.63 -20.62
C PRO A 200 13.96 -14.56 -20.99
N ALA A 201 14.35 -14.60 -22.27
CA ALA A 201 15.49 -15.41 -22.73
C ALA A 201 16.86 -14.92 -22.19
N ALA A 202 16.94 -13.69 -21.71
CA ALA A 202 18.17 -13.12 -21.15
C ALA A 202 18.27 -13.26 -19.61
N LYS A 203 17.36 -13.98 -18.99
CA LYS A 203 17.28 -14.11 -17.51
C LYS A 203 18.55 -14.64 -16.85
N ASP A 204 19.32 -15.48 -17.53
CA ASP A 204 20.52 -16.13 -16.98
C ASP A 204 21.83 -15.41 -17.37
N LYS A 205 21.75 -14.21 -17.94
CA LYS A 205 22.90 -13.43 -18.38
C LYS A 205 23.20 -12.24 -17.46
N GLU A 206 24.49 -11.97 -17.28
CA GLU A 206 24.94 -10.78 -16.54
C GLU A 206 24.76 -9.48 -17.37
N PRO A 207 24.46 -8.33 -16.72
CA PRO A 207 24.37 -8.11 -15.27
C PRO A 207 23.01 -8.47 -14.68
N PHE A 208 22.02 -8.83 -15.49
CA PHE A 208 20.66 -9.11 -15.00
C PHE A 208 20.60 -10.30 -14.04
N PHE A 209 21.33 -11.38 -14.31
CA PHE A 209 21.30 -12.57 -13.45
C PHE A 209 21.67 -12.28 -11.98
N THR A 210 22.69 -11.45 -11.76
CA THR A 210 23.08 -11.03 -10.41
C THR A 210 22.04 -10.07 -9.81
N PHE A 211 21.50 -9.14 -10.59
CA PHE A 211 20.46 -8.20 -10.16
C PHE A 211 19.17 -8.93 -9.72
N ALA A 212 18.72 -9.90 -10.50
CA ALA A 212 17.49 -10.65 -10.27
C ALA A 212 17.50 -11.47 -8.96
N LYS A 213 18.67 -11.80 -8.42
CA LYS A 213 18.78 -12.48 -7.10
C LYS A 213 18.25 -11.64 -5.94
N PHE A 214 18.12 -10.35 -6.12
CA PHE A 214 17.58 -9.42 -5.14
C PHE A 214 16.08 -9.13 -5.34
N ASP A 215 15.47 -9.71 -6.38
CA ASP A 215 14.02 -9.59 -6.62
C ASP A 215 13.22 -10.50 -5.69
N ASN A 216 12.81 -9.97 -4.57
CA ASN A 216 11.98 -10.67 -3.60
C ASN A 216 10.47 -10.63 -3.92
N LEU A 217 10.07 -9.97 -5.02
CA LEU A 217 8.66 -9.92 -5.45
C LEU A 217 8.30 -11.10 -6.37
N PHE A 218 9.06 -11.27 -7.45
CA PHE A 218 8.81 -12.32 -8.45
C PHE A 218 10.00 -13.23 -8.69
N PHE A 219 11.10 -13.07 -7.92
CA PHE A 219 12.28 -13.93 -7.99
C PHE A 219 12.90 -14.03 -9.39
N GLY A 220 12.93 -12.90 -10.11
CA GLY A 220 13.47 -12.81 -11.48
C GLY A 220 12.52 -13.30 -12.58
N ASP A 221 11.27 -13.60 -12.26
CA ASP A 221 10.26 -13.99 -13.26
C ASP A 221 9.81 -12.79 -14.10
N LEU A 222 10.43 -12.61 -15.24
CA LEU A 222 10.16 -11.50 -16.15
C LEU A 222 8.75 -11.56 -16.77
N ALA A 223 8.15 -12.74 -16.90
CA ALA A 223 6.77 -12.86 -17.37
C ALA A 223 5.79 -12.26 -16.34
N LYS A 224 6.02 -12.49 -15.06
CA LYS A 224 5.24 -11.84 -13.99
C LYS A 224 5.46 -10.34 -13.93
N TRP A 225 6.68 -9.85 -14.15
CA TRP A 225 6.94 -8.42 -14.25
C TRP A 225 6.19 -7.78 -15.42
N GLN A 226 6.16 -8.44 -16.58
CA GLN A 226 5.39 -7.99 -17.75
C GLN A 226 3.89 -7.96 -17.47
N LYS A 227 3.35 -9.04 -16.87
CA LYS A 227 1.95 -9.08 -16.41
C LYS A 227 1.65 -7.94 -15.44
N PHE A 228 2.56 -7.67 -14.48
CA PHE A 228 2.37 -6.60 -13.51
C PHE A 228 2.30 -5.23 -14.19
N ALA A 229 3.20 -4.94 -15.12
CA ALA A 229 3.16 -3.70 -15.88
C ALA A 229 1.83 -3.52 -16.65
N ASN A 230 1.35 -4.55 -17.35
CA ASN A 230 0.08 -4.49 -18.07
C ASN A 230 -1.12 -4.36 -17.11
N SER A 231 -1.09 -5.05 -15.96
CA SER A 231 -2.13 -4.94 -14.94
C SER A 231 -2.19 -3.55 -14.33
N LEU A 232 -1.04 -2.92 -14.07
CA LEU A 232 -0.98 -1.53 -13.61
C LEU A 232 -1.49 -0.56 -14.69
N ARG A 233 -1.13 -0.76 -15.95
CA ARG A 233 -1.69 0.03 -17.07
C ARG A 233 -3.21 -0.05 -17.09
N LEU A 234 -3.76 -1.24 -16.93
CA LEU A 234 -5.21 -1.46 -16.91
C LEU A 234 -5.87 -0.79 -15.70
N ARG A 235 -5.31 -0.98 -14.49
CA ARG A 235 -5.79 -0.35 -13.25
C ARG A 235 -5.85 1.17 -13.38
N TYR A 236 -4.75 1.80 -13.77
CA TYR A 236 -4.65 3.27 -13.78
C TYR A 236 -5.31 3.92 -14.99
N ALA A 237 -5.44 3.22 -16.12
CA ALA A 237 -6.31 3.64 -17.20
C ALA A 237 -7.77 3.71 -16.75
N MET A 238 -8.27 2.65 -16.09
CA MET A 238 -9.62 2.65 -15.55
C MET A 238 -9.81 3.69 -14.45
N ARG A 239 -8.77 3.98 -13.65
CA ARG A 239 -8.84 5.01 -12.60
C ARG A 239 -9.06 6.41 -13.14
N MET A 240 -8.42 6.76 -14.25
CA MET A 240 -8.56 8.08 -14.87
C MET A 240 -9.67 8.17 -15.93
N VAL A 241 -10.45 7.10 -16.15
CA VAL A 241 -11.38 6.98 -17.28
C VAL A 241 -12.44 8.09 -17.35
N ASN A 242 -12.84 8.64 -16.21
CA ASN A 242 -13.82 9.72 -16.19
C ASN A 242 -13.20 11.08 -16.59
N LYS A 243 -11.90 11.25 -16.41
CA LYS A 243 -11.17 12.49 -16.72
C LYS A 243 -10.52 12.45 -18.11
N GLU A 244 -9.94 11.32 -18.47
CA GLU A 244 -9.24 11.09 -19.75
C GLU A 244 -9.82 9.84 -20.45
N PRO A 245 -11.10 9.88 -20.88
CA PRO A 245 -11.77 8.69 -21.43
C PRO A 245 -11.13 8.18 -22.73
N ILE A 246 -10.57 9.07 -23.55
CA ILE A 246 -9.93 8.68 -24.81
C ILE A 246 -8.64 7.92 -24.52
N LEU A 247 -7.73 8.49 -23.74
CA LEU A 247 -6.46 7.84 -23.40
C LEU A 247 -6.69 6.54 -22.63
N ALA A 248 -7.63 6.53 -21.68
CA ALA A 248 -8.01 5.31 -20.96
C ALA A 248 -8.52 4.23 -21.91
N GLY A 249 -9.40 4.59 -22.85
CA GLY A 249 -9.92 3.68 -23.88
C GLY A 249 -8.83 3.13 -24.79
N GLU A 250 -7.87 3.95 -25.21
CA GLU A 250 -6.72 3.51 -26.02
C GLU A 250 -5.84 2.48 -25.29
N ILE A 251 -5.56 2.70 -24.00
CA ILE A 251 -4.76 1.78 -23.20
C ILE A 251 -5.49 0.45 -22.99
N ILE A 252 -6.78 0.50 -22.65
CA ILE A 252 -7.61 -0.70 -22.45
C ILE A 252 -7.72 -1.49 -23.75
N LYS A 253 -7.93 -0.80 -24.87
CA LYS A 253 -7.95 -1.39 -26.21
C LYS A 253 -6.61 -2.06 -26.55
N ASP A 254 -5.49 -1.39 -26.29
CA ASP A 254 -4.15 -1.95 -26.53
C ASP A 254 -3.93 -3.27 -25.76
N ILE A 255 -4.43 -3.36 -24.53
CA ILE A 255 -4.28 -4.55 -23.71
C ILE A 255 -5.15 -5.70 -24.24
N PHE A 256 -6.43 -5.45 -24.50
CA PHE A 256 -7.35 -6.52 -24.88
C PHE A 256 -7.24 -6.93 -26.34
N ASP A 257 -7.13 -6.00 -27.28
CA ASP A 257 -7.05 -6.33 -28.71
C ASP A 257 -5.71 -7.00 -29.06
N ASN A 258 -4.61 -6.60 -28.41
CA ASN A 258 -3.30 -7.22 -28.58
C ASN A 258 -3.05 -8.41 -27.67
N LYS A 259 -4.10 -8.90 -26.97
CA LYS A 259 -4.04 -10.08 -26.09
C LYS A 259 -2.89 -10.04 -25.09
N LYS A 260 -2.61 -8.85 -24.54
CA LYS A 260 -1.54 -8.70 -23.56
C LYS A 260 -1.93 -9.39 -22.26
N THR A 261 -0.98 -10.13 -21.71
CA THR A 261 -1.20 -10.85 -20.47
C THR A 261 -1.29 -9.91 -19.27
N VAL A 262 -2.28 -10.11 -18.41
CA VAL A 262 -2.47 -9.48 -17.11
C VAL A 262 -2.66 -10.57 -16.07
N PHE A 263 -2.62 -10.23 -14.79
CA PHE A 263 -2.90 -11.22 -13.75
C PHE A 263 -4.37 -11.66 -13.79
N GLY A 264 -4.63 -12.93 -13.45
CA GLY A 264 -5.95 -13.53 -13.33
C GLY A 264 -6.66 -13.91 -14.63
N MET A 265 -6.16 -13.46 -15.80
CA MET A 265 -6.75 -13.84 -17.09
C MET A 265 -5.71 -14.01 -18.20
N ASP A 266 -6.04 -14.85 -19.16
CA ASP A 266 -5.24 -15.04 -20.37
C ASP A 266 -5.41 -13.87 -21.37
N GLY A 267 -4.71 -13.94 -22.52
CA GLY A 267 -4.79 -12.91 -23.55
C GLY A 267 -6.18 -12.79 -24.21
N ASP A 268 -7.02 -13.80 -24.14
CA ASP A 268 -8.40 -13.78 -24.62
C ASP A 268 -9.38 -13.30 -23.52
N GLY A 269 -8.86 -13.14 -22.30
CA GLY A 269 -9.60 -12.65 -21.14
C GLY A 269 -10.38 -13.72 -20.41
N HIS A 270 -10.04 -14.98 -20.58
CA HIS A 270 -10.61 -16.06 -19.78
C HIS A 270 -9.87 -16.17 -18.43
N LEU A 271 -10.62 -16.59 -17.42
CA LEU A 271 -10.07 -16.85 -16.09
C LEU A 271 -8.88 -17.81 -16.16
N ILE A 272 -7.77 -17.44 -15.52
CA ILE A 272 -6.72 -18.36 -15.13
C ILE A 272 -7.02 -18.79 -13.68
N PRO A 273 -7.43 -20.04 -13.45
CA PRO A 273 -7.86 -20.51 -12.13
C PRO A 273 -6.65 -20.88 -11.25
N ASP A 274 -5.77 -19.93 -11.06
CA ASP A 274 -4.59 -20.05 -10.18
C ASP A 274 -4.54 -18.81 -9.26
N VAL A 275 -4.72 -19.03 -7.97
CA VAL A 275 -4.68 -17.98 -6.95
C VAL A 275 -3.34 -17.24 -6.90
N ASN A 276 -2.25 -17.85 -7.43
CA ASN A 276 -0.95 -17.20 -7.57
C ASN A 276 -0.91 -16.17 -8.71
N GLU A 277 -1.96 -16.07 -9.51
CA GLU A 277 -2.18 -14.98 -10.46
C GLU A 277 -2.63 -13.69 -9.72
N SER A 278 -1.81 -13.30 -8.73
CA SER A 278 -1.94 -12.09 -7.91
C SER A 278 -0.56 -11.62 -7.49
N VAL A 279 -0.44 -10.35 -7.15
CA VAL A 279 0.83 -9.76 -6.68
C VAL A 279 0.77 -9.60 -5.17
N THR A 280 1.52 -10.43 -4.47
CA THR A 280 1.52 -10.53 -3.01
C THR A 280 2.94 -10.60 -2.45
N LEU A 281 3.15 -9.95 -1.31
CA LEU A 281 4.36 -10.03 -0.51
C LEU A 281 4.08 -10.85 0.75
N TYR A 282 4.61 -12.06 0.81
CA TYR A 282 4.49 -12.90 2.00
C TYR A 282 5.64 -12.65 2.96
N PRO A 283 5.38 -12.22 4.21
CA PRO A 283 6.40 -11.87 5.19
C PRO A 283 7.41 -12.99 5.42
N TYR A 284 6.95 -14.24 5.61
CA TYR A 284 7.82 -15.39 5.87
C TYR A 284 8.81 -15.68 4.73
N LYS A 285 8.46 -15.34 3.48
CA LYS A 285 9.36 -15.50 2.33
C LYS A 285 10.45 -14.44 2.29
N LEU A 286 10.21 -13.30 2.91
CA LEU A 286 11.08 -12.13 2.89
C LEU A 286 11.86 -11.93 4.19
N GLY A 287 11.63 -12.79 5.18
CA GLY A 287 12.33 -12.77 6.46
C GLY A 287 11.92 -11.62 7.39
N TYR A 288 10.70 -11.09 7.23
CA TYR A 288 10.13 -10.12 8.16
C TYR A 288 8.78 -10.59 8.72
N ARG A 289 8.23 -9.87 9.69
CA ARG A 289 6.90 -10.07 10.25
C ARG A 289 6.02 -8.86 9.95
N ASN A 290 4.77 -9.07 9.59
CA ASN A 290 3.82 -8.00 9.32
C ASN A 290 3.19 -7.46 10.63
N GLU A 291 4.05 -6.94 11.50
CA GLU A 291 3.63 -6.42 12.81
C GLU A 291 2.73 -5.19 12.67
N SER A 292 3.05 -4.29 11.74
CA SER A 292 2.29 -3.07 11.52
C SER A 292 0.81 -3.35 11.25
N HIS A 293 0.51 -4.34 10.40
CA HIS A 293 -0.86 -4.73 10.10
C HIS A 293 -1.55 -5.33 11.33
N SER A 294 -0.94 -6.31 11.97
CA SER A 294 -1.51 -6.99 13.13
C SER A 294 -1.80 -6.03 14.28
N TRP A 295 -0.80 -5.23 14.65
CA TRP A 295 -0.92 -4.31 15.77
C TRP A 295 -1.90 -3.16 15.52
N SER A 296 -2.04 -2.68 14.29
CA SER A 296 -2.97 -1.59 13.99
C SER A 296 -4.42 -1.98 14.25
N PHE A 297 -4.82 -3.20 13.93
CA PHE A 297 -6.15 -3.72 14.27
C PHE A 297 -6.29 -4.02 15.76
N HIS A 298 -5.24 -4.52 16.40
CA HIS A 298 -5.23 -4.77 17.83
C HIS A 298 -5.36 -3.47 18.64
N GLU A 299 -4.59 -2.45 18.34
CA GLU A 299 -4.65 -1.15 19.01
C GLU A 299 -5.96 -0.41 18.73
N SER A 300 -6.48 -0.50 17.51
CA SER A 300 -7.76 0.12 17.21
C SER A 300 -8.91 -0.54 17.97
N LYS A 301 -8.84 -1.86 18.26
CA LYS A 301 -9.83 -2.69 18.98
C LYS A 301 -11.27 -2.51 18.52
N GLN A 302 -11.49 -1.75 17.46
CA GLN A 302 -12.78 -1.16 17.12
C GLN A 302 -13.25 -1.49 15.73
N SER A 303 -12.40 -2.14 14.93
CA SER A 303 -12.82 -2.56 13.60
C SER A 303 -13.90 -3.64 13.71
N ARG A 304 -15.09 -3.32 13.19
CA ARG A 304 -16.26 -4.18 13.22
C ARG A 304 -16.83 -4.36 11.81
N MET A 305 -17.57 -5.41 11.62
CA MET A 305 -18.37 -5.59 10.42
C MET A 305 -19.45 -4.50 10.37
N GLY A 306 -19.41 -3.63 9.38
CA GLY A 306 -20.43 -2.60 9.18
C GLY A 306 -21.69 -3.14 8.52
N THR A 307 -22.80 -2.43 8.64
CA THR A 307 -24.08 -2.80 8.04
C THR A 307 -23.98 -2.93 6.52
N ASN A 308 -23.26 -2.02 5.85
CA ASN A 308 -23.17 -2.03 4.39
C ASN A 308 -22.43 -3.26 3.85
N ILE A 309 -21.28 -3.61 4.43
CA ILE A 309 -20.57 -4.79 3.99
C ILE A 309 -21.32 -6.08 4.36
N TRP A 310 -22.03 -6.08 5.50
CA TRP A 310 -22.90 -7.19 5.88
C TRP A 310 -23.96 -7.48 4.81
N HIS A 311 -24.63 -6.46 4.28
CA HIS A 311 -25.63 -6.60 3.24
C HIS A 311 -25.07 -7.09 1.89
N LEU A 312 -23.74 -7.03 1.70
CA LEU A 312 -23.08 -7.63 0.55
C LEU A 312 -22.81 -9.14 0.74
N PHE A 313 -22.91 -9.65 1.98
CA PHE A 313 -22.64 -11.05 2.30
C PHE A 313 -23.88 -11.83 2.70
N SER A 314 -24.93 -11.14 3.10
CA SER A 314 -26.12 -11.76 3.70
C SER A 314 -27.41 -11.19 3.15
N SER A 315 -28.40 -12.06 2.94
CA SER A 315 -29.73 -11.67 2.42
C SER A 315 -30.62 -10.99 3.48
N ASN A 316 -30.28 -11.13 4.76
CA ASN A 316 -30.99 -10.50 5.88
C ASN A 316 -30.09 -10.43 7.13
N ASN A 317 -30.63 -9.97 8.25
CA ASN A 317 -29.90 -9.76 9.51
C ASN A 317 -30.04 -10.95 10.48
N ASN A 318 -30.12 -12.19 10.02
CA ASN A 318 -30.16 -13.35 10.89
C ASN A 318 -28.86 -13.51 11.66
N PRO A 319 -28.87 -13.40 13.00
CA PRO A 319 -27.66 -13.41 13.79
C PRO A 319 -27.02 -14.79 13.93
N ASP A 320 -27.68 -15.86 13.51
CA ASP A 320 -27.16 -17.22 13.45
C ASP A 320 -26.32 -17.50 12.20
N GLY A 321 -26.23 -16.52 11.28
CA GLY A 321 -25.49 -16.64 10.02
C GLY A 321 -26.22 -17.43 8.93
N SER A 322 -27.46 -17.89 9.16
CA SER A 322 -28.22 -18.70 8.19
C SER A 322 -28.56 -17.96 6.90
N SER A 323 -28.46 -16.62 6.92
CA SER A 323 -28.68 -15.76 5.75
C SER A 323 -27.42 -15.42 4.96
N ILE A 324 -26.25 -15.85 5.41
CA ILE A 324 -24.98 -15.63 4.69
C ILE A 324 -24.96 -16.47 3.43
N TYR A 325 -24.73 -15.81 2.31
CA TYR A 325 -24.59 -16.47 1.01
C TYR A 325 -23.18 -16.35 0.43
N ASP A 326 -22.36 -15.39 0.90
CA ASP A 326 -21.00 -15.16 0.43
C ASP A 326 -19.99 -15.69 1.46
N PRO A 327 -19.15 -16.68 1.11
CA PRO A 327 -18.19 -17.28 2.04
C PRO A 327 -17.13 -16.28 2.53
N ARG A 328 -16.91 -15.16 1.81
CA ARG A 328 -15.94 -14.14 2.23
C ARG A 328 -16.35 -13.46 3.53
N ALA A 329 -17.62 -13.52 3.93
CA ALA A 329 -18.05 -13.10 5.27
C ALA A 329 -17.26 -13.81 6.37
N TYR A 330 -17.08 -15.13 6.24
CA TYR A 330 -16.33 -15.96 7.20
C TYR A 330 -14.82 -15.72 7.14
N TYR A 331 -14.30 -15.26 6.01
CA TYR A 331 -12.89 -14.94 5.87
C TYR A 331 -12.55 -13.60 6.52
N PHE A 332 -13.45 -12.62 6.41
CA PHE A 332 -13.17 -11.25 6.83
C PHE A 332 -13.66 -10.93 8.24
N PHE A 333 -14.70 -11.60 8.71
CA PHE A 333 -15.33 -11.32 9.99
C PHE A 333 -15.59 -12.59 10.78
N GLU A 334 -15.92 -12.40 12.06
CA GLU A 334 -16.31 -13.46 12.97
C GLU A 334 -17.62 -13.10 13.70
N THR A 335 -18.20 -14.07 14.37
CA THR A 335 -19.27 -13.82 15.33
C THR A 335 -18.78 -12.97 16.50
N ASN A 336 -19.67 -12.27 17.16
CA ASN A 336 -19.39 -11.57 18.41
C ASN A 336 -19.16 -12.56 19.58
N GLU A 337 -18.97 -12.07 20.82
CA GLU A 337 -18.75 -12.90 21.99
C GLU A 337 -19.94 -13.80 22.40
N PHE A 338 -21.10 -13.60 21.77
CA PHE A 338 -22.32 -14.40 21.97
C PHE A 338 -22.59 -15.39 20.82
N ASP A 339 -21.59 -15.66 19.99
CA ASP A 339 -21.70 -16.49 18.77
C ASP A 339 -22.77 -15.99 17.78
N LYS A 340 -22.88 -14.65 17.66
CA LYS A 340 -23.86 -14.00 16.78
C LYS A 340 -23.20 -13.13 15.75
N TRP A 341 -23.75 -13.12 14.55
CA TRP A 341 -23.42 -12.17 13.48
C TRP A 341 -24.21 -10.89 13.70
N VAL A 342 -23.54 -9.85 14.13
CA VAL A 342 -24.16 -8.56 14.45
C VAL A 342 -23.36 -7.43 13.80
N PRO A 343 -23.86 -6.82 12.72
CA PRO A 343 -23.19 -5.69 12.09
C PRO A 343 -23.30 -4.43 12.97
N PHE A 344 -22.24 -3.61 12.96
CA PHE A 344 -22.25 -2.30 13.57
C PHE A 344 -22.91 -1.30 12.63
N PRO A 345 -23.86 -0.47 13.11
CA PRO A 345 -24.43 0.60 12.29
C PRO A 345 -23.36 1.62 11.86
N ASN A 346 -23.42 2.05 10.59
CA ASN A 346 -22.48 3.07 10.11
C ASN A 346 -22.75 4.46 10.66
N ASP A 347 -23.91 4.67 11.28
CA ASP A 347 -24.20 5.85 12.12
C ASP A 347 -23.96 5.50 13.62
N PRO A 348 -22.81 5.89 14.18
CA PRO A 348 -22.49 5.59 15.58
C PRO A 348 -23.46 6.18 16.60
N ALA A 349 -24.19 7.24 16.23
CA ALA A 349 -25.12 7.91 17.15
C ALA A 349 -26.31 7.03 17.55
N THR A 350 -26.64 6.03 16.76
CA THR A 350 -27.76 5.10 16.99
C THR A 350 -27.35 3.78 17.62
N ALA A 351 -26.05 3.52 17.72
CA ALA A 351 -25.52 2.24 18.20
C ALA A 351 -25.29 2.23 19.71
N PRO A 352 -25.68 1.15 20.44
CA PRO A 352 -25.18 0.92 21.79
C PRO A 352 -23.65 0.88 21.81
N PRO A 353 -23.01 1.42 22.86
CA PRO A 353 -21.56 1.39 23.00
C PRO A 353 -20.99 -0.04 22.88
N ASP A 354 -19.89 -0.16 22.16
CA ASP A 354 -19.11 -1.39 22.08
C ASP A 354 -17.64 -1.05 22.42
N GLY A 355 -17.17 -1.50 23.56
CA GLY A 355 -15.81 -1.26 24.04
C GLY A 355 -15.01 -2.54 24.26
N GLY A 356 -15.64 -3.69 24.02
CA GLY A 356 -15.03 -4.98 24.26
C GLY A 356 -13.85 -5.25 23.31
N ASP A 357 -12.78 -5.84 23.85
CA ASP A 357 -11.70 -6.38 23.02
C ASP A 357 -12.14 -7.74 22.46
N PRO A 358 -12.37 -7.85 21.16
CA PRO A 358 -12.83 -9.09 20.54
C PRO A 358 -11.77 -10.20 20.58
N TYR A 359 -10.52 -9.85 20.91
CA TYR A 359 -9.37 -10.76 20.86
C TYR A 359 -8.86 -11.14 22.26
N LYS A 360 -9.58 -10.78 23.32
CA LYS A 360 -9.19 -10.98 24.72
C LYS A 360 -9.25 -12.42 25.24
N TYR A 361 -9.75 -13.35 24.46
CA TYR A 361 -9.94 -14.72 24.89
C TYR A 361 -8.61 -15.43 25.13
N PRO A 362 -8.34 -15.95 26.34
CA PRO A 362 -7.03 -16.48 26.74
C PRO A 362 -6.49 -17.59 25.84
N ASP A 363 -7.41 -18.37 25.27
CA ASP A 363 -7.06 -19.54 24.46
C ASP A 363 -6.63 -19.21 23.05
N ARG A 364 -6.81 -17.95 22.60
CA ARG A 364 -6.45 -17.52 21.24
C ARG A 364 -5.04 -17.00 21.13
N ASP A 365 -4.49 -16.46 22.21
CA ASP A 365 -3.17 -15.84 22.18
C ASP A 365 -2.46 -15.97 23.54
N LEU A 366 -1.78 -17.08 23.75
CA LEU A 366 -0.99 -17.34 24.95
C LEU A 366 0.11 -16.30 25.20
N ASN A 367 0.48 -15.52 24.21
CA ASN A 367 1.54 -14.52 24.29
C ASN A 367 1.02 -13.09 24.50
N TYR A 368 -0.28 -12.88 24.39
CA TYR A 368 -0.90 -11.58 24.57
C TYR A 368 -1.71 -11.54 25.85
N ASN A 369 -1.07 -11.19 26.96
CA ASN A 369 -1.74 -10.53 28.05
C ASN A 369 -2.25 -9.18 27.54
N ILE A 370 -3.36 -9.21 26.85
CA ILE A 370 -4.05 -8.01 26.43
C ILE A 370 -4.40 -7.29 27.71
N LEU A 371 -3.90 -6.08 27.86
CA LEU A 371 -4.17 -5.19 28.97
C LEU A 371 -5.65 -5.27 29.32
N GLY A 372 -5.96 -5.95 30.43
CA GLY A 372 -7.31 -6.32 30.81
C GLY A 372 -8.18 -5.07 30.96
N VAL A 373 -8.94 -4.77 29.91
CA VAL A 373 -10.13 -3.95 30.04
C VAL A 373 -11.23 -4.91 30.47
N THR A 374 -11.31 -5.10 31.77
CA THR A 374 -12.38 -5.86 32.37
C THR A 374 -13.66 -5.05 32.30
N GLY A 375 -14.68 -5.58 31.67
CA GLY A 375 -16.05 -5.08 31.78
C GLY A 375 -16.75 -4.68 30.49
N ASP A 376 -16.06 -4.63 29.34
CA ASP A 376 -16.69 -4.26 28.09
C ASP A 376 -17.02 -5.49 27.25
N THR A 377 -18.21 -5.49 26.69
CA THR A 377 -18.80 -6.58 25.92
C THR A 377 -18.55 -6.33 24.44
N CYS A 378 -17.98 -7.29 23.70
CA CYS A 378 -17.90 -7.27 22.25
C CYS A 378 -19.26 -7.62 21.62
N ARG A 379 -20.10 -6.61 21.39
CA ARG A 379 -21.47 -6.76 20.90
C ARG A 379 -21.55 -7.03 19.41
N TYR A 380 -20.59 -6.51 18.65
CA TYR A 380 -20.60 -6.53 17.19
C TYR A 380 -19.52 -7.45 16.63
N SER A 381 -19.78 -8.01 15.46
CA SER A 381 -18.89 -8.93 14.78
C SER A 381 -17.54 -8.25 14.45
N PRO A 382 -16.41 -8.76 14.97
CA PRO A 382 -15.09 -8.19 14.71
C PRO A 382 -14.53 -8.65 13.36
N VAL A 383 -13.47 -8.01 12.91
CA VAL A 383 -12.62 -8.53 11.82
C VAL A 383 -12.00 -9.85 12.25
N ASN A 384 -11.87 -10.78 11.32
CA ASN A 384 -11.42 -12.15 11.58
C ASN A 384 -10.01 -12.16 12.20
N TYR A 385 -9.86 -12.89 13.31
CA TYR A 385 -8.63 -13.02 14.07
C TYR A 385 -7.44 -13.48 13.21
N TYR A 386 -7.64 -14.52 12.40
CA TYR A 386 -6.58 -15.08 11.55
C TYR A 386 -6.10 -14.11 10.48
N LEU A 387 -6.99 -13.30 9.95
CA LEU A 387 -6.68 -12.29 8.94
C LEU A 387 -5.78 -11.16 9.48
N ILE A 388 -5.89 -10.85 10.78
CA ILE A 388 -5.19 -9.71 11.37
C ILE A 388 -4.02 -10.08 12.28
N ARG A 389 -4.00 -11.29 12.85
CA ARG A 389 -2.99 -11.67 13.85
C ARG A 389 -1.86 -12.53 13.31
N ASP A 390 -2.02 -13.13 12.15
CA ASP A 390 -0.95 -13.88 11.53
C ASP A 390 0.08 -12.96 10.87
N MET A 391 1.14 -12.67 11.59
CA MET A 391 2.18 -11.72 11.16
C MET A 391 3.13 -12.29 10.11
N ASP A 392 3.20 -13.60 9.98
CA ASP A 392 4.17 -14.28 9.14
C ASP A 392 3.57 -14.74 7.81
N TYR A 393 2.32 -15.18 7.80
CA TYR A 393 1.68 -15.84 6.65
C TYR A 393 0.58 -15.02 5.98
N GLN A 394 0.17 -13.89 6.55
CA GLN A 394 -0.74 -12.98 5.88
C GLN A 394 0.02 -12.03 4.94
N PRO A 395 -0.27 -12.04 3.64
CA PRO A 395 0.48 -11.23 2.67
C PRO A 395 0.07 -9.76 2.69
N GLU A 396 1.00 -8.88 2.30
CA GLU A 396 0.62 -7.61 1.70
C GLU A 396 0.14 -7.88 0.27
N ILE A 397 -1.04 -7.36 -0.06
CA ILE A 397 -1.68 -7.56 -1.37
C ILE A 397 -1.49 -6.28 -2.19
N LEU A 398 -0.76 -6.39 -3.30
CA LEU A 398 -0.51 -5.27 -4.19
C LEU A 398 -1.55 -5.20 -5.33
N LEU A 399 -1.96 -6.37 -5.81
CA LEU A 399 -2.93 -6.51 -6.88
C LEU A 399 -3.48 -7.94 -6.90
N THR A 400 -4.78 -8.11 -7.12
CA THR A 400 -5.39 -9.44 -7.30
C THR A 400 -5.76 -9.68 -8.76
N GLY A 401 -5.80 -10.97 -9.16
CA GLY A 401 -6.36 -11.36 -10.46
C GLY A 401 -7.84 -11.01 -10.57
N ALA A 402 -8.58 -11.08 -9.46
CA ALA A 402 -10.00 -10.70 -9.43
C ALA A 402 -10.23 -9.24 -9.82
N GLU A 403 -9.37 -8.32 -9.36
CA GLU A 403 -9.47 -6.90 -9.74
C GLU A 403 -9.38 -6.72 -11.26
N MET A 404 -8.49 -7.44 -11.94
CA MET A 404 -8.36 -7.35 -13.40
C MET A 404 -9.60 -7.84 -14.12
N LEU A 405 -10.23 -8.90 -13.61
CA LEU A 405 -11.50 -9.43 -14.13
C LEU A 405 -12.65 -8.44 -13.90
N PHE A 406 -12.73 -7.79 -12.73
CA PHE A 406 -13.73 -6.75 -12.47
C PHE A 406 -13.52 -5.50 -13.33
N ILE A 407 -12.28 -5.10 -13.60
CA ILE A 407 -11.98 -4.01 -14.55
C ILE A 407 -12.44 -4.40 -15.96
N ARG A 408 -12.23 -5.65 -16.38
CA ARG A 408 -12.75 -6.15 -17.65
C ARG A 408 -14.28 -6.13 -17.69
N ALA A 409 -14.94 -6.56 -16.61
CA ALA A 409 -16.40 -6.51 -16.49
C ALA A 409 -16.92 -5.07 -16.67
N GLU A 410 -16.29 -4.09 -16.02
CA GLU A 410 -16.62 -2.67 -16.18
C GLU A 410 -16.37 -2.19 -17.60
N ALA A 411 -15.23 -2.52 -18.20
CA ALA A 411 -14.90 -2.11 -19.57
C ALA A 411 -15.91 -2.66 -20.58
N CYS A 412 -16.30 -3.94 -20.47
CA CYS A 412 -17.34 -4.56 -21.28
C CYS A 412 -18.71 -3.92 -21.04
N GLN A 413 -19.09 -3.67 -19.80
CA GLN A 413 -20.38 -3.08 -19.45
C GLN A 413 -20.54 -1.65 -19.98
N ARG A 414 -19.46 -0.86 -19.96
CA ARG A 414 -19.46 0.54 -20.36
C ARG A 414 -19.05 0.78 -21.81
N GLY A 415 -18.45 -0.19 -22.49
CA GLY A 415 -17.87 -0.01 -23.83
C GLY A 415 -16.60 0.85 -23.82
N ILE A 416 -15.71 0.67 -22.86
CA ILE A 416 -14.48 1.46 -22.74
C ILE A 416 -13.32 0.72 -23.42
N GLY A 417 -12.81 1.28 -24.50
CA GLY A 417 -11.72 0.70 -25.29
C GLY A 417 -12.09 -0.56 -26.07
N ILE A 418 -13.21 -1.18 -25.76
CA ILE A 418 -13.79 -2.37 -26.41
C ILE A 418 -15.27 -2.14 -26.63
N ALA A 419 -15.90 -2.91 -27.54
CA ALA A 419 -17.34 -2.82 -27.76
C ALA A 419 -18.10 -3.20 -26.47
N GLN A 420 -19.20 -2.48 -26.23
CA GLN A 420 -20.10 -2.84 -25.11
C GLN A 420 -20.66 -4.25 -25.34
N ASP A 421 -20.53 -5.10 -24.34
CA ASP A 421 -20.99 -6.49 -24.39
C ASP A 421 -21.37 -6.94 -22.97
N VAL A 422 -22.67 -6.99 -22.70
CA VAL A 422 -23.21 -7.35 -21.38
C VAL A 422 -22.94 -8.83 -21.04
N GLY A 423 -22.88 -9.71 -22.05
CA GLY A 423 -22.56 -11.13 -21.85
C GLY A 423 -21.11 -11.30 -21.36
N LYS A 424 -20.15 -10.64 -22.03
CA LYS A 424 -18.77 -10.65 -21.58
C LYS A 424 -18.57 -9.93 -20.24
N ALA A 425 -19.36 -8.90 -19.96
CA ALA A 425 -19.36 -8.26 -18.65
C ALA A 425 -19.81 -9.21 -17.53
N TYR A 426 -20.86 -10.00 -17.81
CA TYR A 426 -21.35 -11.05 -16.92
C TYR A 426 -20.30 -12.14 -16.68
N ASP A 427 -19.69 -12.68 -17.75
CA ASP A 427 -18.65 -13.71 -17.66
C ASP A 427 -17.46 -13.22 -16.83
N ALA A 428 -16.96 -12.02 -17.10
CA ALA A 428 -15.84 -11.44 -16.36
C ALA A 428 -16.20 -11.16 -14.88
N LEU A 429 -17.42 -10.74 -14.58
CA LEU A 429 -17.91 -10.59 -13.20
C LEU A 429 -17.97 -11.93 -12.47
N ARG A 430 -18.54 -12.97 -13.11
CA ARG A 430 -18.59 -14.32 -12.57
C ARG A 430 -17.20 -14.86 -12.25
N ASP A 431 -16.30 -14.75 -13.20
CA ASP A 431 -14.92 -15.21 -13.09
C ASP A 431 -14.14 -14.42 -12.01
N GLY A 432 -14.39 -13.11 -11.89
CA GLY A 432 -13.84 -12.28 -10.82
C GLY A 432 -14.33 -12.67 -9.43
N ILE A 433 -15.61 -12.99 -9.26
CA ILE A 433 -16.16 -13.48 -8.00
C ILE A 433 -15.54 -14.83 -7.64
N GLN A 434 -15.46 -15.76 -8.58
CA GLN A 434 -14.84 -17.06 -8.36
C GLN A 434 -13.39 -16.91 -7.92
N PHE A 435 -12.59 -16.14 -8.67
CA PHE A 435 -11.18 -15.89 -8.33
C PHE A 435 -11.04 -15.29 -6.93
N SER A 436 -11.84 -14.27 -6.61
CA SER A 436 -11.79 -13.60 -5.30
C SER A 436 -12.07 -14.57 -4.15
N VAL A 437 -13.09 -15.39 -4.27
CA VAL A 437 -13.43 -16.40 -3.24
C VAL A 437 -12.29 -17.41 -3.05
N GLU A 438 -11.74 -17.96 -4.14
CA GLU A 438 -10.64 -18.93 -4.12
C GLU A 438 -9.35 -18.30 -3.57
N PHE A 439 -9.04 -17.06 -3.97
CA PHE A 439 -7.88 -16.30 -3.48
C PHE A 439 -7.97 -16.09 -1.97
N TRP A 440 -9.08 -15.57 -1.46
CA TRP A 440 -9.24 -15.31 -0.04
C TRP A 440 -9.30 -16.59 0.79
N ALA A 441 -9.90 -17.66 0.28
CA ALA A 441 -9.84 -18.98 0.89
C ALA A 441 -8.38 -19.46 1.03
N SER A 442 -7.58 -19.29 -0.03
CA SER A 442 -6.15 -19.63 -0.01
C SER A 442 -5.37 -18.81 1.00
N VAL A 443 -5.60 -17.48 1.06
CA VAL A 443 -4.95 -16.59 2.05
C VAL A 443 -5.24 -17.06 3.47
N MET A 444 -6.50 -17.40 3.77
CA MET A 444 -6.91 -17.86 5.10
C MET A 444 -6.35 -19.24 5.43
N ASN A 445 -6.33 -20.17 4.49
CA ASN A 445 -5.81 -21.52 4.68
C ASN A 445 -4.28 -21.56 4.86
N ASN A 446 -3.57 -20.51 4.46
CA ASN A 446 -2.13 -20.37 4.68
C ASN A 446 -1.78 -19.96 6.12
N SER A 447 -2.73 -19.51 6.91
CA SER A 447 -2.48 -19.13 8.30
C SER A 447 -1.92 -20.29 9.12
N ARG A 448 -0.92 -19.99 9.95
CA ARG A 448 -0.25 -20.94 10.86
C ARG A 448 -0.54 -20.65 12.33
N LEU A 449 -1.45 -19.75 12.62
CA LEU A 449 -1.84 -19.48 13.99
C LEU A 449 -2.40 -20.74 14.65
N PRO A 450 -2.12 -20.94 15.95
CA PRO A 450 -2.63 -22.08 16.69
C PRO A 450 -4.16 -22.18 16.65
N THR A 451 -4.63 -23.38 16.49
CA THR A 451 -6.04 -23.70 16.33
C THR A 451 -6.70 -24.10 17.67
N THR A 452 -6.27 -23.51 18.76
CA THR A 452 -6.75 -23.82 20.10
C THR A 452 -7.65 -22.71 20.61
N GLY A 453 -8.91 -22.86 20.50
CA GLY A 453 -9.90 -21.94 21.09
C GLY A 453 -11.30 -22.44 20.88
N THR A 454 -12.11 -22.33 21.90
CA THR A 454 -13.44 -22.93 21.94
C THR A 454 -14.53 -22.09 21.30
N LEU A 455 -14.32 -20.79 21.13
CA LEU A 455 -15.37 -19.88 20.65
C LEU A 455 -15.27 -19.57 19.16
N PHE A 456 -14.10 -19.67 18.58
CA PHE A 456 -13.91 -19.40 17.19
C PHE A 456 -13.23 -20.62 16.61
N SER A 457 -14.00 -21.40 15.90
CA SER A 457 -13.50 -22.58 15.21
C SER A 457 -12.25 -22.19 14.42
N THR A 458 -11.22 -22.92 14.69
CA THR A 458 -9.91 -22.78 14.08
C THR A 458 -9.87 -23.16 12.62
N ASN A 459 -10.86 -23.86 12.20
CA ASN A 459 -11.19 -24.00 10.81
C ASN A 459 -12.22 -22.92 10.54
N ILE A 460 -11.94 -22.06 9.60
CA ILE A 460 -12.96 -21.21 9.02
C ILE A 460 -13.98 -22.17 8.46
N ASN A 461 -14.96 -22.51 9.26
CA ASN A 461 -16.04 -23.42 8.89
C ASN A 461 -16.98 -22.64 7.97
N VAL A 462 -16.51 -22.44 6.73
CA VAL A 462 -17.42 -22.08 5.65
C VAL A 462 -18.35 -23.29 5.49
N PRO A 463 -19.65 -23.11 5.67
CA PRO A 463 -20.59 -24.20 5.46
C PRO A 463 -20.38 -24.83 4.07
N ALA A 464 -20.43 -26.15 3.98
CA ALA A 464 -20.10 -26.88 2.75
C ALA A 464 -20.93 -26.43 1.53
N ASN A 465 -22.16 -25.94 1.77
CA ASN A 465 -23.01 -25.37 0.72
C ASN A 465 -22.56 -24.01 0.20
N LEU A 466 -21.60 -23.34 0.87
CA LEU A 466 -20.98 -22.10 0.44
C LEU A 466 -19.56 -22.33 -0.11
N GLY A 467 -19.09 -23.56 -0.16
CA GLY A 467 -17.72 -23.89 -0.59
C GLY A 467 -17.42 -23.56 -2.06
N VAL A 468 -18.45 -23.41 -2.87
CA VAL A 468 -18.36 -22.90 -4.25
C VAL A 468 -19.39 -21.79 -4.39
N PHE A 469 -18.92 -20.55 -4.24
CA PHE A 469 -19.75 -19.37 -4.43
C PHE A 469 -19.51 -18.79 -5.82
N THR A 470 -20.56 -18.66 -6.59
CA THR A 470 -20.56 -18.01 -7.90
C THR A 470 -21.71 -17.02 -7.99
N ILE A 471 -21.72 -16.20 -9.04
CA ILE A 471 -22.83 -15.28 -9.30
C ILE A 471 -24.15 -16.06 -9.48
N GLU A 472 -24.10 -17.26 -10.04
CA GLU A 472 -25.27 -18.13 -10.27
C GLU A 472 -25.75 -18.78 -8.97
N SER A 473 -24.87 -19.15 -8.06
CA SER A 473 -25.24 -19.73 -6.76
C SER A 473 -25.91 -18.70 -5.85
N ASN A 474 -25.68 -17.40 -6.07
CA ASN A 474 -26.43 -16.31 -5.47
C ASN A 474 -27.48 -15.76 -6.42
N GLY A 475 -28.69 -16.26 -6.31
CA GLY A 475 -29.82 -15.82 -7.13
C GLY A 475 -30.10 -14.31 -7.08
N GLY A 476 -29.72 -13.61 -5.99
CA GLY A 476 -29.84 -12.16 -5.85
C GLY A 476 -28.86 -11.39 -6.74
N ILE A 477 -27.58 -11.78 -6.77
CA ILE A 477 -26.55 -11.17 -7.65
C ILE A 477 -26.88 -11.50 -9.10
N TYR A 478 -27.19 -12.77 -9.40
CA TYR A 478 -27.53 -13.22 -10.75
C TYR A 478 -28.76 -12.47 -11.29
N SER A 479 -29.86 -12.48 -10.57
CA SER A 479 -31.09 -11.80 -10.99
C SER A 479 -30.94 -10.31 -11.07
N GLY A 480 -30.22 -9.70 -10.11
CA GLY A 480 -29.93 -8.25 -10.09
C GLY A 480 -29.08 -7.80 -11.27
N PHE A 481 -28.09 -8.59 -11.67
CA PHE A 481 -27.29 -8.29 -12.86
C PHE A 481 -28.12 -8.44 -14.13
N ASN A 482 -28.87 -9.53 -14.28
CA ASN A 482 -29.64 -9.79 -15.50
C ASN A 482 -30.83 -8.82 -15.69
N SER A 483 -31.55 -8.50 -14.62
CA SER A 483 -32.76 -7.65 -14.68
C SER A 483 -32.48 -6.17 -14.47
N GLY A 484 -31.29 -5.79 -13.90
CA GLY A 484 -30.94 -4.43 -13.60
C GLY A 484 -30.65 -3.58 -14.83
N ASP A 485 -30.80 -2.28 -14.68
CA ASP A 485 -30.31 -1.30 -15.65
C ASP A 485 -28.76 -1.22 -15.63
N ASN A 486 -28.18 -0.37 -16.47
CA ASN A 486 -26.74 -0.22 -16.56
C ASN A 486 -26.11 0.22 -15.23
N GLN A 487 -26.77 1.08 -14.45
CA GLN A 487 -26.28 1.54 -13.15
C GLN A 487 -26.32 0.40 -12.10
N ALA A 488 -27.38 -0.39 -12.07
CA ALA A 488 -27.50 -1.53 -11.19
C ALA A 488 -26.41 -2.59 -11.48
N LYS A 489 -26.14 -2.87 -12.77
CA LYS A 489 -25.05 -3.76 -13.18
C LYS A 489 -23.69 -3.27 -12.72
N LEU A 490 -23.39 -1.98 -12.91
CA LEU A 490 -22.14 -1.36 -12.47
C LEU A 490 -22.00 -1.40 -10.95
N ARG A 491 -23.07 -1.15 -10.18
CA ARG A 491 -23.02 -1.27 -8.72
C ARG A 491 -22.64 -2.67 -8.27
N ILE A 492 -23.15 -3.70 -8.92
CA ILE A 492 -22.78 -5.07 -8.60
C ILE A 492 -21.30 -5.30 -8.87
N ILE A 493 -20.78 -4.90 -10.04
CA ILE A 493 -19.36 -5.02 -10.39
C ILE A 493 -18.49 -4.31 -9.34
N TYR A 494 -18.82 -3.06 -9.01
CA TYR A 494 -18.04 -2.28 -8.04
C TYR A 494 -18.13 -2.82 -6.62
N SER A 495 -19.29 -3.35 -6.21
CA SER A 495 -19.45 -3.97 -4.89
C SER A 495 -18.59 -5.22 -4.76
N GLN A 496 -18.54 -6.06 -5.79
CA GLN A 496 -17.71 -7.25 -5.80
C GLN A 496 -16.21 -6.93 -5.83
N CYS A 497 -15.82 -5.93 -6.60
CA CYS A 497 -14.46 -5.41 -6.61
C CYS A 497 -14.07 -4.82 -5.23
N MET A 498 -14.97 -4.09 -4.58
CA MET A 498 -14.75 -3.52 -3.23
C MET A 498 -14.54 -4.62 -2.20
N ILE A 499 -15.31 -5.70 -2.24
CA ILE A 499 -15.14 -6.86 -1.35
C ILE A 499 -13.76 -7.49 -1.55
N ASP A 500 -13.33 -7.65 -2.80
CA ASP A 500 -12.00 -8.20 -3.12
C ASP A 500 -10.87 -7.35 -2.56
N MET A 501 -11.03 -6.04 -2.54
CA MET A 501 -10.06 -5.08 -2.02
C MET A 501 -10.04 -4.97 -0.48
N PHE A 502 -10.56 -5.95 0.27
CA PHE A 502 -10.67 -5.86 1.74
C PHE A 502 -9.35 -5.50 2.43
N ARG A 503 -8.20 -6.02 1.98
CA ARG A 503 -6.86 -5.64 2.50
C ARG A 503 -6.09 -4.65 1.60
N GLN A 504 -6.79 -3.96 0.71
CA GLN A 504 -6.24 -2.91 -0.15
C GLN A 504 -7.02 -1.59 0.05
N PRO A 505 -7.05 -1.03 1.28
CA PRO A 505 -7.94 0.10 1.61
C PRO A 505 -7.68 1.35 0.76
N GLN A 506 -6.46 1.58 0.30
CA GLN A 506 -6.13 2.71 -0.58
C GLN A 506 -6.75 2.54 -1.98
N ASP A 507 -6.72 1.31 -2.55
CA ASP A 507 -7.34 1.03 -3.86
C ASP A 507 -8.86 1.00 -3.76
N ALA A 508 -9.41 0.46 -2.67
CA ALA A 508 -10.83 0.52 -2.35
C ALA A 508 -11.31 1.99 -2.22
N PHE A 509 -10.54 2.83 -1.56
CA PHE A 509 -10.83 4.27 -1.45
C PHE A 509 -10.78 4.97 -2.81
N ALA A 510 -9.84 4.60 -3.67
CA ALA A 510 -9.80 5.14 -5.02
C ALA A 510 -11.00 4.67 -5.87
N LEU A 511 -11.42 3.41 -5.74
CA LEU A 511 -12.62 2.89 -6.39
C LEU A 511 -13.88 3.66 -5.94
N ALA A 512 -14.04 3.87 -4.63
CA ALA A 512 -15.16 4.61 -4.07
C ALA A 512 -15.23 6.05 -4.61
N ARG A 513 -14.12 6.77 -4.58
CA ARG A 513 -14.00 8.16 -5.08
C ARG A 513 -14.26 8.26 -6.58
N ARG A 514 -13.79 7.29 -7.37
CA ARG A 514 -13.96 7.27 -8.83
C ARG A 514 -15.41 7.01 -9.24
N THR A 515 -16.08 6.12 -8.56
CA THR A 515 -17.39 5.60 -9.01
C THR A 515 -18.57 6.28 -8.33
N GLY A 516 -18.44 6.66 -7.06
CA GLY A 516 -19.56 7.12 -6.24
C GLY A 516 -20.66 6.06 -6.04
N MET A 517 -20.40 4.80 -6.40
CA MET A 517 -21.40 3.73 -6.45
C MET A 517 -21.10 2.56 -5.54
N THR A 518 -20.05 2.63 -4.77
CA THR A 518 -19.80 1.61 -3.75
C THR A 518 -20.81 1.74 -2.63
N PRO A 519 -21.15 0.65 -1.93
CA PRO A 519 -22.07 0.74 -0.81
C PRO A 519 -21.61 1.80 0.17
N HIS A 520 -22.46 2.76 0.41
CA HIS A 520 -22.20 3.86 1.34
C HIS A 520 -23.48 4.17 2.08
N GLU A 521 -23.43 4.15 3.41
CA GLU A 521 -24.53 4.51 4.29
C GLU A 521 -24.24 5.87 4.92
N GLY A 522 -25.26 6.69 5.05
CA GLY A 522 -25.12 8.04 5.60
C GLY A 522 -24.67 9.09 4.58
N ASN A 523 -24.10 10.17 5.06
CA ASN A 523 -23.64 11.28 4.23
C ASN A 523 -22.41 10.88 3.42
N ALA A 524 -22.33 11.39 2.20
CA ALA A 524 -21.14 11.21 1.38
C ALA A 524 -19.88 11.67 2.13
N SER A 525 -18.80 10.91 2.01
CA SER A 525 -17.50 11.30 2.56
C SER A 525 -17.05 12.64 1.95
N GLU A 526 -16.54 13.53 2.78
CA GLU A 526 -15.86 14.76 2.35
C GLU A 526 -14.34 14.58 2.25
N VAL A 527 -13.85 13.37 2.45
CA VAL A 527 -12.42 13.04 2.33
C VAL A 527 -12.13 12.59 0.90
N TYR A 528 -11.49 13.47 0.14
CA TYR A 528 -11.10 13.16 -1.25
C TYR A 528 -9.60 12.99 -1.44
N ARG A 529 -8.77 13.58 -0.59
CA ARG A 529 -7.33 13.38 -0.53
C ARG A 529 -6.80 13.76 0.85
N PHE A 530 -5.55 13.47 1.12
CA PHE A 530 -4.87 13.99 2.30
C PHE A 530 -4.10 15.28 1.97
N PRO A 531 -4.03 16.24 2.91
CA PRO A 531 -3.14 17.38 2.79
C PRO A 531 -1.68 16.96 2.70
N ILE A 532 -0.85 17.78 2.05
CA ILE A 532 0.59 17.60 2.02
C ILE A 532 1.14 17.64 3.46
N PRO A 533 2.00 16.69 3.85
CA PRO A 533 2.55 16.65 5.19
C PRO A 533 3.28 17.92 5.61
N GLN A 534 3.19 18.26 6.89
CA GLN A 534 3.76 19.49 7.42
C GLN A 534 5.28 19.55 7.27
N SER A 535 5.96 18.43 7.27
CA SER A 535 7.39 18.33 6.97
C SER A 535 7.74 18.92 5.61
N GLU A 536 6.98 18.53 4.56
CA GLU A 536 7.18 19.06 3.21
C GLU A 536 6.79 20.54 3.12
N VAL A 537 5.64 20.91 3.69
CA VAL A 537 5.19 22.32 3.72
C VAL A 537 6.27 23.22 4.32
N SER A 538 6.92 22.77 5.39
CA SER A 538 7.98 23.55 6.06
C SER A 538 9.28 23.58 5.27
N TYR A 539 9.64 22.46 4.64
CA TYR A 539 10.91 22.31 3.94
C TYR A 539 10.88 22.92 2.53
N ASN A 540 9.76 22.77 1.81
CA ASN A 540 9.58 23.16 0.41
C ASN A 540 8.46 24.20 0.24
N GLN A 541 8.35 25.14 1.19
CA GLN A 541 7.24 26.07 1.33
C GLN A 541 6.93 26.87 0.05
N ALA A 542 7.96 27.36 -0.65
CA ALA A 542 7.76 28.17 -1.84
C ALA A 542 7.03 27.41 -2.96
N ASN A 543 7.43 26.17 -3.21
CA ASN A 543 6.79 25.33 -4.22
C ASN A 543 5.40 24.85 -3.78
N TRP A 544 5.20 24.56 -2.48
CA TRP A 544 3.88 24.25 -1.94
C TRP A 544 2.91 25.42 -2.09
N LEU A 545 3.34 26.66 -1.78
CA LEU A 545 2.52 27.87 -1.95
C LEU A 545 2.11 28.10 -3.41
N ASN A 546 2.96 27.78 -4.38
CA ASN A 546 2.63 27.91 -5.80
C ASN A 546 1.45 27.03 -6.22
N ILE A 547 1.23 25.90 -5.57
CA ILE A 547 0.16 24.95 -5.91
C ILE A 547 -1.07 25.14 -5.01
N TYR A 548 -0.85 25.26 -3.70
CA TYR A 548 -1.93 25.22 -2.70
C TYR A 548 -2.19 26.55 -1.99
N GLY A 549 -1.31 27.54 -2.15
CA GLY A 549 -1.37 28.78 -1.37
C GLY A 549 -2.64 29.60 -1.53
N SER A 550 -3.31 29.53 -2.68
CA SER A 550 -4.55 30.28 -2.95
C SER A 550 -5.82 29.47 -2.67
N SER A 551 -5.77 28.15 -2.82
CA SER A 551 -6.94 27.26 -2.69
C SER A 551 -7.03 26.58 -1.32
N GLY A 552 -5.97 26.66 -0.53
CA GLY A 552 -5.80 25.85 0.67
C GLY A 552 -5.46 24.40 0.36
N ASP A 553 -5.00 23.68 1.36
CA ASP A 553 -4.60 22.27 1.29
C ASP A 553 -5.40 21.49 2.33
N ASN A 554 -6.43 20.75 1.90
CA ASN A 554 -7.37 20.11 2.82
C ASN A 554 -7.98 18.82 2.25
N LEU A 555 -8.69 18.08 3.13
CA LEU A 555 -9.31 16.80 2.82
C LEU A 555 -10.39 16.86 1.74
N ALA A 556 -11.09 17.99 1.59
CA ALA A 556 -12.23 18.16 0.68
C ALA A 556 -11.81 18.46 -0.77
N GLN A 557 -10.52 18.67 -1.03
CA GLN A 557 -10.03 18.88 -2.39
C GLN A 557 -10.00 17.56 -3.15
N LYS A 558 -10.54 17.55 -4.37
CA LYS A 558 -10.50 16.40 -5.26
C LYS A 558 -9.10 16.24 -5.88
N VAL A 559 -8.70 15.01 -6.09
CA VAL A 559 -7.54 14.68 -6.94
C VAL A 559 -7.92 14.80 -8.41
N TRP A 560 -6.93 14.96 -9.30
CA TRP A 560 -7.15 15.27 -10.72
C TRP A 560 -8.09 14.30 -11.44
N TRP A 561 -7.98 12.99 -11.22
CA TRP A 561 -8.80 11.99 -11.93
C TRP A 561 -10.25 11.86 -11.41
N MET A 562 -10.61 12.58 -10.34
CA MET A 562 -11.99 12.69 -9.88
C MET A 562 -12.76 13.74 -10.71
N ASN A 563 -14.05 13.56 -10.83
CA ASN A 563 -14.96 14.53 -11.46
C ASN A 563 -15.32 15.66 -10.51
#